data_c480e24d040d92ead2ce091bab2d634a
#
_entry.id   c480e24d040d92ead2ce091bab2d634a
#
_cell.length_a   1.000
_cell.length_b   1.000
_cell.length_c   1.000
_cell.angle_alpha   90.00
_cell.angle_beta   90.00
_cell.angle_gamma   90.00
#
_symmetry.space_group_name_H-M   'P 1'
#
loop_
_entity.id
_entity.type
_entity.pdbx_description
1 polymer ?
#
loop_
_entity_poly.entity_id
_entity_poly.type
_entity_poly.pdbx_seq_one_letter_code
_entity_poly.pdbx_strand_id
1 'polypeptide(L)'
;MDLRQIDCFLAVATELHFGKAAERLHLAQSSVSEAIRSLEHEVGARLFIRTSRRVQLTDLGAKLRLGVEPAALVLRATLDDCKKTALGKSNRLRIGFIGGGLYELTLPFVRQLKSKFNLDVDWVELTVPDQFEAVAAARVDAAFCRLPLSHESLVQSVILFEDKRKLVVPVDHRLADKTLIDPEELAHETIPTLPDEHQMGAWAAIHFPNHTPAGLPIARGPVVSTPRECLAVVESGEAVAIFPARSEQYFSNPGIRYVDIDLPPVATALVRRRADRRRVIGDLEKCSRDVAKGLLDSSMPRVRG
;
A
#
# COMPACT_ATOMS: atom_id res chain seq x y z
N MET A 1 23.52 -21.65 -7.61
CA MET A 1 22.74 -20.38 -7.72
C MET A 1 23.41 -19.32 -6.86
N ASP A 2 23.72 -18.15 -7.44
CA ASP A 2 24.28 -17.01 -6.71
C ASP A 2 23.38 -15.76 -6.85
N LEU A 3 23.63 -14.75 -6.01
CA LEU A 3 22.84 -13.53 -6.01
C LEU A 3 22.93 -12.73 -7.32
N ARG A 4 24.07 -12.82 -8.01
CA ARG A 4 24.27 -12.13 -9.29
C ARG A 4 23.39 -12.74 -10.38
N GLN A 5 23.23 -14.06 -10.38
CA GLN A 5 22.33 -14.75 -11.32
C GLN A 5 20.88 -14.34 -11.08
N ILE A 6 20.47 -14.21 -9.82
CA ILE A 6 19.13 -13.74 -9.44
C ILE A 6 18.93 -12.28 -9.85
N ASP A 7 19.91 -11.40 -9.62
CA ASP A 7 19.83 -10.00 -10.02
C ASP A 7 19.71 -9.85 -11.54
N CYS A 8 20.49 -10.61 -12.30
CA CYS A 8 20.39 -10.65 -13.75
C CYS A 8 19.02 -11.17 -14.22
N PHE A 9 18.50 -12.22 -13.59
CA PHE A 9 17.19 -12.78 -13.90
C PHE A 9 16.08 -11.77 -13.67
N LEU A 10 16.03 -11.13 -12.50
CA LEU A 10 15.02 -10.13 -12.16
C LEU A 10 15.11 -8.89 -13.06
N ALA A 11 16.32 -8.43 -13.39
CA ALA A 11 16.50 -7.32 -14.31
C ALA A 11 15.97 -7.63 -15.72
N VAL A 12 16.29 -8.83 -16.28
CA VAL A 12 15.78 -9.23 -17.59
C VAL A 12 14.27 -9.48 -17.55
N ALA A 13 13.73 -10.01 -16.44
CA ALA A 13 12.30 -10.24 -16.26
C ALA A 13 11.49 -8.93 -16.20
N THR A 14 12.10 -7.85 -15.73
CA THR A 14 11.49 -6.52 -15.68
C THR A 14 11.61 -5.78 -17.01
N GLU A 15 12.80 -5.73 -17.57
CA GLU A 15 13.09 -4.97 -18.80
C GLU A 15 12.63 -5.68 -20.08
N LEU A 16 12.42 -7.00 -20.03
CA LEU A 16 12.18 -7.89 -21.17
C LEU A 16 13.17 -7.63 -22.33
N HIS A 17 14.39 -7.19 -21.96
CA HIS A 17 15.46 -6.82 -22.90
C HIS A 17 16.83 -6.96 -22.24
N PHE A 18 17.70 -7.82 -22.78
CA PHE A 18 19.01 -8.11 -22.21
C PHE A 18 19.95 -6.89 -22.18
N GLY A 19 19.93 -6.03 -23.19
CA GLY A 19 20.74 -4.81 -23.24
C GLY A 19 20.33 -3.82 -22.15
N LYS A 20 19.04 -3.52 -22.02
CA LYS A 20 18.54 -2.63 -20.96
C LYS A 20 18.80 -3.18 -19.56
N ALA A 21 18.63 -4.49 -19.37
CA ALA A 21 18.97 -5.14 -18.11
C ALA A 21 20.47 -5.02 -17.77
N ALA A 22 21.34 -5.14 -18.76
CA ALA A 22 22.77 -4.98 -18.62
C ALA A 22 23.15 -3.52 -18.27
N GLU A 23 22.57 -2.53 -18.92
CA GLU A 23 22.72 -1.11 -18.60
C GLU A 23 22.28 -0.81 -17.17
N ARG A 24 21.10 -1.29 -16.77
CA ARG A 24 20.57 -1.13 -15.40
C ARG A 24 21.47 -1.72 -14.33
N LEU A 25 22.13 -2.84 -14.62
CA LEU A 25 23.06 -3.53 -13.70
C LEU A 25 24.51 -3.06 -13.81
N HIS A 26 24.80 -2.14 -14.73
CA HIS A 26 26.17 -1.73 -15.07
C HIS A 26 27.09 -2.90 -15.43
N LEU A 27 26.57 -3.85 -16.22
CA LEU A 27 27.27 -5.04 -16.68
C LEU A 27 27.32 -5.11 -18.22
N ALA A 28 28.23 -5.92 -18.75
CA ALA A 28 28.20 -6.28 -20.16
C ALA A 28 26.99 -7.19 -20.45
N GLN A 29 26.34 -7.05 -21.61
CA GLN A 29 25.21 -7.89 -22.01
C GLN A 29 25.60 -9.38 -22.10
N SER A 30 26.84 -9.71 -22.47
CA SER A 30 27.38 -11.07 -22.45
C SER A 30 27.35 -11.68 -21.05
N SER A 31 27.74 -10.91 -20.02
CA SER A 31 27.72 -11.34 -18.62
C SER A 31 26.30 -11.63 -18.11
N VAL A 32 25.34 -10.77 -18.47
CA VAL A 32 23.92 -11.03 -18.15
C VAL A 32 23.42 -12.29 -18.85
N SER A 33 23.75 -12.46 -20.13
CA SER A 33 23.35 -13.63 -20.90
C SER A 33 23.96 -14.92 -20.36
N GLU A 34 25.19 -14.88 -19.86
CA GLU A 34 25.87 -16.02 -19.23
C GLU A 34 25.24 -16.36 -17.87
N ALA A 35 24.98 -15.37 -17.03
CA ALA A 35 24.31 -15.55 -15.75
C ALA A 35 22.92 -16.21 -15.92
N ILE A 36 22.15 -15.77 -16.91
CA ILE A 36 20.85 -16.37 -17.21
C ILE A 36 21.00 -17.81 -17.71
N ARG A 37 21.96 -18.09 -18.60
CA ARG A 37 22.19 -19.46 -19.09
C ARG A 37 22.60 -20.40 -17.96
N SER A 38 23.45 -19.93 -17.03
CA SER A 38 23.86 -20.70 -15.87
C SER A 38 22.66 -20.99 -14.94
N LEU A 39 21.79 -20.02 -14.72
CA LEU A 39 20.57 -20.21 -13.92
C LEU A 39 19.59 -21.18 -14.61
N GLU A 40 19.38 -21.04 -15.91
CA GLU A 40 18.55 -21.95 -16.72
C GLU A 40 19.09 -23.40 -16.69
N HIS A 41 20.42 -23.55 -16.69
CA HIS A 41 21.06 -24.88 -16.56
C HIS A 41 20.83 -25.48 -15.16
N GLU A 42 20.94 -24.69 -14.11
CA GLU A 42 20.72 -25.13 -12.73
C GLU A 42 19.25 -25.51 -12.48
N VAL A 43 18.32 -24.74 -13.06
CA VAL A 43 16.87 -25.02 -12.99
C VAL A 43 16.46 -26.18 -13.89
N GLY A 44 17.29 -26.51 -14.90
CA GLY A 44 17.06 -27.59 -15.83
C GLY A 44 16.10 -27.24 -16.99
N ALA A 45 15.71 -25.96 -17.12
CA ALA A 45 14.79 -25.50 -18.17
C ALA A 45 14.99 -24.02 -18.49
N ARG A 46 14.49 -23.59 -19.64
CA ARG A 46 14.52 -22.18 -20.04
C ARG A 46 13.54 -21.36 -19.22
N LEU A 47 14.00 -20.20 -18.77
CA LEU A 47 13.20 -19.20 -18.03
C LEU A 47 12.68 -18.09 -18.95
N PHE A 48 13.32 -17.93 -20.13
CA PHE A 48 12.93 -16.94 -21.14
C PHE A 48 12.74 -17.58 -22.51
N ILE A 49 11.68 -17.15 -23.19
CA ILE A 49 11.49 -17.34 -24.63
C ILE A 49 12.18 -16.18 -25.31
N ARG A 50 13.13 -16.50 -26.25
CA ARG A 50 13.93 -15.50 -26.95
C ARG A 50 13.69 -15.65 -28.45
N THR A 51 13.27 -14.57 -29.07
CA THR A 51 13.27 -14.45 -30.54
C THR A 51 14.17 -13.26 -30.92
N SER A 52 14.45 -13.08 -32.20
CA SER A 52 15.22 -11.93 -32.70
C SER A 52 14.57 -10.56 -32.38
N ARG A 53 13.29 -10.55 -32.01
CA ARG A 53 12.51 -9.33 -31.77
C ARG A 53 11.88 -9.22 -30.39
N ARG A 54 11.89 -10.29 -29.57
CA ARG A 54 11.12 -10.32 -28.30
C ARG A 54 11.76 -11.24 -27.27
N VAL A 55 11.74 -10.79 -26.04
CA VAL A 55 12.06 -11.60 -24.85
C VAL A 55 10.79 -11.67 -23.99
N GLN A 56 10.41 -12.88 -23.54
CA GLN A 56 9.26 -13.10 -22.68
C GLN A 56 9.62 -14.16 -21.63
N LEU A 57 8.99 -14.12 -20.46
CA LEU A 57 9.09 -15.19 -19.48
C LEU A 57 8.38 -16.46 -19.99
N THR A 58 8.94 -17.62 -19.67
CA THR A 58 8.20 -18.90 -19.70
C THR A 58 7.29 -18.98 -18.45
N ASP A 59 6.36 -19.93 -18.41
CA ASP A 59 5.54 -20.19 -17.22
C ASP A 59 6.43 -20.50 -16.00
N LEU A 60 7.52 -21.24 -16.22
CA LEU A 60 8.51 -21.52 -15.17
C LEU A 60 9.27 -20.26 -14.76
N GLY A 61 9.62 -19.39 -15.72
CA GLY A 61 10.23 -18.09 -15.43
C GLY A 61 9.30 -17.19 -14.62
N ALA A 62 8.02 -17.14 -14.95
CA ALA A 62 7.02 -16.40 -14.18
C ALA A 62 6.88 -16.96 -12.76
N LYS A 63 6.81 -18.29 -12.60
CA LYS A 63 6.81 -18.97 -11.30
C LYS A 63 8.05 -18.67 -10.47
N LEU A 64 9.23 -18.71 -11.07
CA LEU A 64 10.49 -18.38 -10.40
C LEU A 64 10.51 -16.92 -9.97
N ARG A 65 10.06 -16.00 -10.83
CA ARG A 65 9.96 -14.56 -10.49
C ARG A 65 9.12 -14.33 -9.26
N LEU A 66 7.91 -14.90 -9.20
CA LEU A 66 7.00 -14.77 -8.06
C LEU A 66 7.62 -15.21 -6.73
N GLY A 67 8.45 -16.27 -6.75
CA GLY A 67 9.11 -16.75 -5.53
C GLY A 67 10.38 -15.99 -5.17
N VAL A 68 11.19 -15.62 -6.17
CA VAL A 68 12.53 -15.08 -5.94
C VAL A 68 12.53 -13.55 -5.74
N GLU A 69 11.64 -12.82 -6.39
CA GLU A 69 11.60 -11.35 -6.30
C GLU A 69 11.37 -10.86 -4.86
N PRO A 70 10.38 -11.38 -4.11
CA PRO A 70 10.19 -11.00 -2.70
C PRO A 70 11.38 -11.40 -1.82
N ALA A 71 11.98 -12.57 -2.06
CA ALA A 71 13.12 -13.06 -1.29
C ALA A 71 14.37 -12.19 -1.50
N ALA A 72 14.67 -11.81 -2.73
CA ALA A 72 15.78 -10.93 -3.08
C ALA A 72 15.62 -9.54 -2.45
N LEU A 73 14.40 -9.01 -2.42
CA LEU A 73 14.09 -7.73 -1.78
C LEU A 73 14.32 -7.78 -0.27
N VAL A 74 13.86 -8.83 0.41
CA VAL A 74 14.11 -9.03 1.86
C VAL A 74 15.60 -9.11 2.15
N LEU A 75 16.35 -9.85 1.33
CA LEU A 75 17.79 -10.00 1.50
C LEU A 75 18.52 -8.65 1.35
N ARG A 76 18.20 -7.87 0.31
CA ARG A 76 18.78 -6.53 0.11
C ARG A 76 18.43 -5.58 1.24
N ALA A 77 17.17 -5.57 1.69
CA ALA A 77 16.73 -4.76 2.82
C ALA A 77 17.49 -5.13 4.11
N THR A 78 17.73 -6.43 4.35
CA THR A 78 18.49 -6.91 5.50
C THR A 78 19.95 -6.48 5.44
N LEU A 79 20.59 -6.61 4.28
CA LEU A 79 21.99 -6.16 4.09
C LEU A 79 22.13 -4.65 4.26
N ASP A 80 21.16 -3.89 3.78
CA ASP A 80 21.14 -2.43 3.94
C ASP A 80 20.97 -2.00 5.39
N ASP A 81 20.11 -2.70 6.13
CA ASP A 81 19.91 -2.53 7.57
C ASP A 81 21.19 -2.84 8.36
N CYS A 82 21.87 -3.95 8.03
CA CYS A 82 23.17 -4.29 8.61
C CYS A 82 24.23 -3.22 8.35
N LYS A 83 24.30 -2.69 7.11
CA LYS A 83 25.22 -1.59 6.77
C LYS A 83 24.90 -0.32 7.56
N LYS A 84 23.63 0.05 7.69
CA LYS A 84 23.19 1.18 8.50
C LYS A 84 23.52 0.99 9.98
N THR A 85 23.34 -0.23 10.50
CA THR A 85 23.72 -0.61 11.86
C THR A 85 25.22 -0.44 12.08
N ALA A 86 26.04 -0.96 11.19
CA ALA A 86 27.50 -0.84 11.26
C ALA A 86 27.98 0.62 11.20
N LEU A 87 27.23 1.49 10.55
CA LEU A 87 27.51 2.93 10.47
C LEU A 87 26.91 3.75 11.63
N GLY A 88 26.32 3.09 12.66
CA GLY A 88 25.63 3.77 13.76
C GLY A 88 24.35 4.52 13.35
N LYS A 89 23.79 4.22 12.15
CA LYS A 89 22.60 4.87 11.59
C LYS A 89 21.34 4.01 11.66
N SER A 90 21.33 2.95 12.50
CA SER A 90 20.37 1.84 12.40
C SER A 90 19.03 2.02 13.09
N ASN A 91 18.70 3.21 13.58
CA ASN A 91 17.48 3.41 14.36
C ASN A 91 16.35 4.11 13.58
N ARG A 92 16.31 3.96 12.25
CA ARG A 92 15.26 4.58 11.41
C ARG A 92 14.44 3.52 10.69
N LEU A 93 13.12 3.68 10.74
CA LEU A 93 12.14 2.87 10.00
C LEU A 93 11.50 3.69 8.90
N ARG A 94 11.44 3.15 7.69
CA ARG A 94 10.62 3.72 6.61
C ARG A 94 9.20 3.20 6.78
N ILE A 95 8.28 4.09 7.11
CA ILE A 95 6.88 3.74 7.33
C ILE A 95 6.02 4.39 6.26
N GLY A 96 5.34 3.55 5.47
CA GLY A 96 4.39 3.98 4.47
C GLY A 96 3.06 4.40 5.08
N PHE A 97 2.38 5.35 4.43
CA PHE A 97 1.03 5.77 4.80
C PHE A 97 0.26 6.30 3.60
N ILE A 98 -1.06 6.33 3.69
CA ILE A 98 -1.95 6.91 2.67
C ILE A 98 -2.69 8.08 3.30
N GLY A 99 -2.71 9.22 2.60
CA GLY A 99 -3.48 10.39 3.00
C GLY A 99 -3.17 10.88 4.41
N GLY A 100 -4.14 10.83 5.33
CA GLY A 100 -3.97 11.28 6.71
C GLY A 100 -3.10 10.38 7.60
N GLY A 101 -2.65 9.23 7.10
CA GLY A 101 -1.81 8.29 7.85
C GLY A 101 -2.49 7.81 9.13
N LEU A 102 -1.85 8.09 10.27
CA LEU A 102 -2.36 7.77 11.60
C LEU A 102 -3.23 8.88 12.22
N TYR A 103 -3.46 9.97 11.50
CA TYR A 103 -4.23 11.11 11.99
C TYR A 103 -3.70 11.61 13.36
N GLU A 104 -4.56 11.75 14.36
CA GLU A 104 -4.20 12.18 15.71
C GLU A 104 -3.22 11.24 16.43
N LEU A 105 -3.12 9.99 16.01
CA LEU A 105 -2.19 9.02 16.60
C LEU A 105 -0.74 9.19 16.14
N THR A 106 -0.48 10.00 15.11
CA THR A 106 0.87 10.20 14.58
C THR A 106 1.85 10.68 15.64
N LEU A 107 1.50 11.70 16.40
CA LEU A 107 2.38 12.28 17.42
C LEU A 107 2.61 11.32 18.61
N PRO A 108 1.57 10.71 19.23
CA PRO A 108 1.76 9.69 20.26
C PRO A 108 2.64 8.53 19.78
N PHE A 109 2.42 8.05 18.56
CA PHE A 109 3.17 6.95 17.96
C PHE A 109 4.66 7.28 17.83
N VAL A 110 5.02 8.41 17.22
CA VAL A 110 6.42 8.83 17.05
C VAL A 110 7.12 9.05 18.39
N ARG A 111 6.45 9.72 19.33
CA ARG A 111 7.00 9.94 20.69
C ARG A 111 7.29 8.62 21.39
N GLN A 112 6.38 7.66 21.29
CA GLN A 112 6.54 6.36 21.94
C GLN A 112 7.63 5.50 21.26
N LEU A 113 7.70 5.50 19.93
CA LEU A 113 8.78 4.85 19.20
C LEU A 113 10.14 5.40 19.63
N LYS A 114 10.27 6.72 19.71
CA LYS A 114 11.53 7.35 20.12
C LYS A 114 11.88 7.08 21.57
N SER A 115 10.92 7.27 22.50
CA SER A 115 11.20 7.16 23.94
C SER A 115 11.42 5.73 24.42
N LYS A 116 10.64 4.74 23.91
CA LYS A 116 10.71 3.35 24.39
C LYS A 116 11.71 2.49 23.59
N PHE A 117 11.88 2.76 22.30
CA PHE A 117 12.64 1.89 21.40
C PHE A 117 13.82 2.59 20.74
N ASN A 118 13.99 3.90 20.97
CA ASN A 118 15.00 4.75 20.33
C ASN A 118 14.96 4.65 18.79
N LEU A 119 13.75 4.56 18.21
CA LEU A 119 13.51 4.47 16.78
C LEU A 119 13.02 5.80 16.23
N ASP A 120 13.56 6.20 15.09
CA ASP A 120 13.11 7.33 14.28
C ASP A 120 12.30 6.81 13.09
N VAL A 121 11.42 7.65 12.55
CA VAL A 121 10.58 7.31 11.39
C VAL A 121 10.92 8.21 10.21
N ASP A 122 11.12 7.57 9.06
CA ASP A 122 11.10 8.21 7.75
C ASP A 122 9.72 7.91 7.11
N TRP A 123 8.87 8.92 7.09
CA TRP A 123 7.53 8.79 6.53
C TRP A 123 7.58 8.79 5.00
N VAL A 124 6.86 7.84 4.39
CA VAL A 124 6.75 7.70 2.94
C VAL A 124 5.27 7.72 2.57
N GLU A 125 4.82 8.80 1.93
CA GLU A 125 3.46 8.83 1.39
C GLU A 125 3.37 7.89 0.18
N LEU A 126 2.38 7.02 0.19
CA LEU A 126 2.12 6.01 -0.83
C LEU A 126 0.88 6.39 -1.62
N THR A 127 0.84 6.01 -2.89
CA THR A 127 -0.40 6.04 -3.66
C THR A 127 -1.33 4.90 -3.23
N VAL A 128 -2.61 5.04 -3.49
CA VAL A 128 -3.61 4.02 -3.15
C VAL A 128 -3.28 2.67 -3.82
N PRO A 129 -2.97 2.60 -5.13
CA PRO A 129 -2.61 1.33 -5.76
C PRO A 129 -1.33 0.71 -5.21
N ASP A 130 -0.39 1.54 -4.73
CA ASP A 130 0.95 1.10 -4.34
C ASP A 130 1.09 0.69 -2.87
N GLN A 131 0.04 0.85 -2.07
CA GLN A 131 0.10 0.69 -0.61
C GLN A 131 0.59 -0.69 -0.15
N PHE A 132 0.21 -1.75 -0.83
CA PHE A 132 0.62 -3.12 -0.48
C PHE A 132 1.94 -3.47 -1.15
N GLU A 133 2.10 -3.12 -2.43
CA GLU A 133 3.30 -3.42 -3.20
C GLU A 133 4.54 -2.72 -2.63
N ALA A 134 4.42 -1.49 -2.11
CA ALA A 134 5.54 -0.80 -1.46
C ALA A 134 6.10 -1.57 -0.25
N VAL A 135 5.21 -2.24 0.52
CA VAL A 135 5.61 -3.10 1.65
C VAL A 135 6.19 -4.42 1.15
N ALA A 136 5.51 -5.06 0.19
CA ALA A 136 5.95 -6.34 -0.38
C ALA A 136 7.33 -6.22 -1.03
N ALA A 137 7.53 -5.17 -1.82
CA ALA A 137 8.79 -4.84 -2.49
C ALA A 137 9.87 -4.24 -1.55
N ALA A 138 9.68 -4.21 -0.23
CA ALA A 138 10.60 -3.66 0.75
C ALA A 138 11.02 -2.19 0.49
N ARG A 139 10.21 -1.42 -0.24
CA ARG A 139 10.41 0.04 -0.41
C ARG A 139 10.15 0.78 0.88
N VAL A 140 9.26 0.23 1.72
CA VAL A 140 9.04 0.62 3.12
C VAL A 140 9.15 -0.62 4.03
N ASP A 141 9.44 -0.40 5.30
CA ASP A 141 9.58 -1.49 6.28
C ASP A 141 8.22 -2.04 6.68
N ALA A 142 7.25 -1.16 6.85
CA ALA A 142 5.84 -1.44 7.11
C ALA A 142 4.99 -0.26 6.61
N ALA A 143 3.68 -0.41 6.57
CA ALA A 143 2.78 0.68 6.22
C ALA A 143 1.49 0.64 7.05
N PHE A 144 0.88 1.82 7.25
CA PHE A 144 -0.47 1.95 7.74
C PHE A 144 -1.43 1.97 6.56
N CYS A 145 -2.14 0.86 6.38
CA CYS A 145 -3.00 0.62 5.23
C CYS A 145 -4.46 0.46 5.68
N ARG A 146 -5.38 0.79 4.79
CA ARG A 146 -6.79 0.45 4.97
C ARG A 146 -7.01 -1.01 4.56
N LEU A 147 -7.89 -1.68 5.33
CA LEU A 147 -8.27 -3.05 5.08
C LEU A 147 -9.46 -3.13 4.08
N PRO A 148 -9.66 -4.29 3.44
CA PRO A 148 -8.99 -5.57 3.63
C PRO A 148 -7.60 -5.63 2.98
N LEU A 149 -6.74 -6.49 3.52
CA LEU A 149 -5.44 -6.78 2.94
C LEU A 149 -5.58 -7.80 1.80
N SER A 150 -5.12 -7.45 0.62
CA SER A 150 -5.17 -8.30 -0.59
C SER A 150 -3.77 -8.60 -1.12
N HIS A 151 -2.90 -9.21 -0.28
CA HIS A 151 -1.53 -9.56 -0.70
C HIS A 151 -0.96 -10.72 0.12
N GLU A 152 -0.63 -11.84 -0.52
CA GLU A 152 -0.23 -13.10 0.13
C GLU A 152 1.07 -13.01 0.97
N SER A 153 2.06 -12.24 0.51
CA SER A 153 3.34 -12.08 1.22
C SER A 153 3.26 -11.15 2.42
N LEU A 154 2.13 -10.47 2.61
CA LEU A 154 1.93 -9.52 3.70
C LEU A 154 1.08 -10.12 4.81
N VAL A 155 1.09 -9.45 5.95
CA VAL A 155 0.25 -9.74 7.09
C VAL A 155 -0.23 -8.44 7.74
N GLN A 156 -1.51 -8.40 8.04
CA GLN A 156 -2.11 -7.45 8.95
C GLN A 156 -1.65 -7.78 10.36
N SER A 157 -0.98 -6.86 11.01
CA SER A 157 -0.32 -7.07 12.30
C SER A 157 -1.11 -6.48 13.47
N VAL A 158 -1.47 -5.20 13.38
CA VAL A 158 -2.19 -4.47 14.41
C VAL A 158 -3.28 -3.62 13.77
N ILE A 159 -4.53 -3.78 14.20
CA ILE A 159 -5.60 -2.82 13.89
C ILE A 159 -5.44 -1.65 14.86
N LEU A 160 -5.35 -0.43 14.32
CA LEU A 160 -5.18 0.78 15.10
C LEU A 160 -6.53 1.40 15.48
N PHE A 161 -7.42 1.50 14.51
CA PHE A 161 -8.76 2.03 14.68
C PHE A 161 -9.69 1.61 13.53
N GLU A 162 -10.97 1.77 13.75
CA GLU A 162 -12.01 1.66 12.73
C GLU A 162 -12.70 3.00 12.57
N ASP A 163 -13.03 3.35 11.34
CA ASP A 163 -13.71 4.58 10.99
C ASP A 163 -15.06 4.29 10.34
N LYS A 164 -16.08 5.04 10.75
CA LYS A 164 -17.28 5.19 9.94
C LYS A 164 -16.92 5.77 8.57
N ARG A 165 -17.82 5.62 7.63
CA ARG A 165 -17.61 6.12 6.26
C ARG A 165 -18.47 7.36 6.02
N LYS A 166 -17.95 8.25 5.21
CA LYS A 166 -18.66 9.43 4.72
C LYS A 166 -18.58 9.49 3.20
N LEU A 167 -19.67 9.92 2.58
CA LEU A 167 -19.64 10.33 1.19
C LEU A 167 -19.14 11.77 1.13
N VAL A 168 -18.16 12.04 0.29
CA VAL A 168 -17.65 13.36 0.00
C VAL A 168 -18.29 13.83 -1.30
N VAL A 169 -18.94 14.95 -1.25
CA VAL A 169 -19.70 15.53 -2.37
C VAL A 169 -19.34 17.01 -2.55
N PRO A 170 -19.54 17.62 -3.72
CA PRO A 170 -19.48 19.08 -3.88
C PRO A 170 -20.41 19.80 -2.89
N VAL A 171 -20.07 21.03 -2.52
CA VAL A 171 -20.83 21.81 -1.52
C VAL A 171 -22.28 22.08 -1.95
N ASP A 172 -22.54 22.17 -3.23
CA ASP A 172 -23.84 22.42 -3.85
C ASP A 172 -24.53 21.14 -4.38
N HIS A 173 -23.99 19.97 -4.03
CA HIS A 173 -24.53 18.69 -4.48
C HIS A 173 -25.89 18.37 -3.82
N ARG A 174 -26.79 17.67 -4.54
CA ARG A 174 -28.12 17.26 -4.04
C ARG A 174 -28.10 16.49 -2.71
N LEU A 175 -26.97 15.82 -2.39
CA LEU A 175 -26.79 15.03 -1.17
C LEU A 175 -26.09 15.82 -0.04
N ALA A 176 -25.63 17.04 -0.28
CA ALA A 176 -24.79 17.81 0.65
C ALA A 176 -25.49 18.13 1.99
N ASP A 177 -26.80 18.32 1.98
CA ASP A 177 -27.60 18.67 3.17
C ASP A 177 -28.26 17.47 3.84
N LYS A 178 -28.03 16.24 3.36
CA LYS A 178 -28.53 15.04 4.02
C LYS A 178 -27.74 14.75 5.30
N THR A 179 -28.40 14.21 6.31
CA THR A 179 -27.75 13.74 7.56
C THR A 179 -27.17 12.34 7.43
N LEU A 180 -27.83 11.50 6.64
CA LEU A 180 -27.40 10.13 6.36
C LEU A 180 -27.80 9.78 4.92
N ILE A 181 -26.89 9.17 4.19
CA ILE A 181 -27.09 8.73 2.81
C ILE A 181 -27.31 7.23 2.80
N ASP A 182 -28.39 6.80 2.12
CA ASP A 182 -28.60 5.39 1.75
C ASP A 182 -27.55 5.01 0.69
N PRO A 183 -26.77 3.94 0.84
CA PRO A 183 -25.82 3.49 -0.17
C PRO A 183 -26.41 3.27 -1.57
N GLU A 184 -27.71 3.01 -1.68
CA GLU A 184 -28.38 2.84 -2.98
C GLU A 184 -28.44 4.15 -3.80
N GLU A 185 -28.31 5.29 -3.16
CA GLU A 185 -28.19 6.58 -3.85
C GLU A 185 -26.94 6.66 -4.76
N LEU A 186 -25.92 5.84 -4.47
CA LEU A 186 -24.69 5.74 -5.30
C LEU A 186 -24.97 5.25 -6.72
N ALA A 187 -26.12 4.59 -6.98
CA ALA A 187 -26.52 4.20 -8.33
C ALA A 187 -26.76 5.39 -9.26
N HIS A 188 -26.96 6.59 -8.69
CA HIS A 188 -27.17 7.84 -9.42
C HIS A 188 -25.93 8.73 -9.46
N GLU A 189 -24.81 8.23 -8.96
CA GLU A 189 -23.57 8.97 -8.80
C GLU A 189 -22.44 8.38 -9.65
N THR A 190 -21.39 9.17 -9.80
CA THR A 190 -20.12 8.72 -10.41
C THR A 190 -19.07 8.59 -9.32
N ILE A 191 -18.34 7.47 -9.29
CA ILE A 191 -17.22 7.23 -8.37
C ILE A 191 -15.91 7.17 -9.18
N PRO A 192 -14.81 7.81 -8.71
CA PRO A 192 -13.50 7.71 -9.35
C PRO A 192 -13.04 6.25 -9.51
N THR A 193 -12.12 6.02 -10.41
CA THR A 193 -11.47 4.72 -10.63
C THR A 193 -10.01 4.75 -10.18
N LEU A 194 -9.40 3.57 -10.03
CA LEU A 194 -7.98 3.43 -9.75
C LEU A 194 -7.25 2.86 -10.97
N PRO A 195 -5.96 3.22 -11.16
CA PRO A 195 -5.12 2.47 -12.09
C PRO A 195 -5.09 0.99 -11.67
N ASP A 196 -5.19 0.08 -12.66
CA ASP A 196 -5.11 -1.37 -12.43
C ASP A 196 -5.99 -1.88 -11.28
N GLU A 197 -7.18 -1.29 -11.10
CA GLU A 197 -8.13 -1.56 -10.01
C GLU A 197 -8.40 -3.05 -9.80
N HIS A 198 -8.39 -3.84 -10.89
CA HIS A 198 -8.60 -5.29 -10.85
C HIS A 198 -7.54 -6.02 -9.99
N GLN A 199 -6.33 -5.47 -9.86
CA GLN A 199 -5.28 -6.05 -9.03
C GLN A 199 -5.52 -5.84 -7.52
N MET A 200 -6.37 -4.88 -7.17
CA MET A 200 -6.70 -4.57 -5.78
C MET A 200 -7.87 -5.40 -5.22
N GLY A 201 -8.60 -6.12 -6.08
CA GLY A 201 -9.62 -7.10 -5.72
C GLY A 201 -10.65 -6.58 -4.70
N ALA A 202 -10.83 -7.30 -3.59
CA ALA A 202 -11.80 -6.97 -2.55
C ALA A 202 -11.57 -5.57 -1.92
N TRP A 203 -10.32 -5.07 -1.90
CA TRP A 203 -10.03 -3.74 -1.39
C TRP A 203 -10.70 -2.66 -2.25
N ALA A 204 -10.53 -2.75 -3.57
CA ALA A 204 -11.15 -1.80 -4.50
C ALA A 204 -12.68 -1.87 -4.43
N ALA A 205 -13.26 -3.06 -4.36
CA ALA A 205 -14.70 -3.24 -4.26
C ALA A 205 -15.32 -2.56 -3.02
N ILE A 206 -14.56 -2.44 -1.92
CA ILE A 206 -15.01 -1.79 -0.70
C ILE A 206 -14.81 -0.26 -0.76
N HIS A 207 -13.70 0.19 -1.28
CA HIS A 207 -13.32 1.62 -1.22
C HIS A 207 -13.74 2.42 -2.47
N PHE A 208 -13.85 1.74 -3.62
CA PHE A 208 -14.25 2.28 -4.92
C PHE A 208 -15.31 1.37 -5.54
N PRO A 209 -16.50 1.20 -4.92
CA PRO A 209 -17.48 0.22 -5.37
C PRO A 209 -17.97 0.52 -6.79
N ASN A 210 -18.18 -0.54 -7.56
CA ASN A 210 -18.79 -0.49 -8.90
C ASN A 210 -20.27 -0.91 -8.91
N HIS A 211 -20.78 -1.35 -7.75
CA HIS A 211 -22.19 -1.67 -7.52
C HIS A 211 -22.60 -1.23 -6.13
N THR A 212 -23.88 -0.88 -5.97
CA THR A 212 -24.50 -0.65 -4.66
C THR A 212 -24.68 -1.99 -3.92
N PRO A 213 -25.00 -2.00 -2.61
CA PRO A 213 -25.35 -3.21 -1.88
C PRO A 213 -26.46 -4.04 -2.52
N ALA A 214 -27.47 -3.43 -3.15
CA ALA A 214 -28.54 -4.13 -3.89
C ALA A 214 -28.10 -4.60 -5.28
N GLY A 215 -26.85 -4.31 -5.70
CA GLY A 215 -26.30 -4.75 -6.98
C GLY A 215 -26.55 -3.81 -8.16
N LEU A 216 -27.02 -2.60 -7.93
CA LEU A 216 -27.19 -1.60 -8.99
C LEU A 216 -25.82 -1.07 -9.43
N PRO A 217 -25.57 -0.88 -10.74
CA PRO A 217 -24.29 -0.39 -11.23
C PRO A 217 -24.07 1.07 -10.85
N ILE A 218 -22.82 1.42 -10.53
CA ILE A 218 -22.36 2.79 -10.23
C ILE A 218 -21.50 3.28 -11.40
N ALA A 219 -21.76 4.51 -11.87
CA ALA A 219 -20.98 5.09 -12.95
C ALA A 219 -19.52 5.29 -12.54
N ARG A 220 -18.59 5.14 -13.50
CA ARG A 220 -17.13 5.20 -13.29
C ARG A 220 -16.60 6.53 -13.83
N GLY A 221 -15.90 7.25 -12.96
CA GLY A 221 -15.34 8.58 -13.23
C GLY A 221 -13.84 8.57 -13.52
N PRO A 222 -13.18 9.73 -13.36
CA PRO A 222 -11.77 9.90 -13.61
C PRO A 222 -10.89 8.93 -12.82
N VAL A 223 -9.71 8.62 -13.37
CA VAL A 223 -8.71 7.79 -12.71
C VAL A 223 -7.94 8.64 -11.69
N VAL A 224 -7.83 8.15 -10.45
CA VAL A 224 -7.11 8.81 -9.35
C VAL A 224 -6.17 7.82 -8.66
N SER A 225 -5.06 8.31 -8.13
CA SER A 225 -4.07 7.48 -7.42
C SER A 225 -3.88 7.88 -5.97
N THR A 226 -4.30 9.09 -5.59
CA THR A 226 -4.13 9.64 -4.25
C THR A 226 -5.45 10.17 -3.69
N PRO A 227 -5.59 10.25 -2.36
CA PRO A 227 -6.75 10.90 -1.74
C PRO A 227 -6.92 12.37 -2.17
N ARG A 228 -5.83 13.09 -2.42
CA ARG A 228 -5.88 14.50 -2.87
C ARG A 228 -6.44 14.64 -4.28
N GLU A 229 -5.99 13.78 -5.22
CA GLU A 229 -6.57 13.72 -6.57
C GLU A 229 -8.06 13.40 -6.51
N CYS A 230 -8.44 12.44 -5.66
CA CYS A 230 -9.82 12.06 -5.46
C CYS A 230 -10.68 13.25 -5.00
N LEU A 231 -10.19 14.01 -4.02
CA LEU A 231 -10.90 15.20 -3.52
C LEU A 231 -10.97 16.34 -4.56
N ALA A 232 -9.94 16.52 -5.40
CA ALA A 232 -9.97 17.48 -6.48
C ALA A 232 -11.04 17.14 -7.54
N VAL A 233 -11.19 15.85 -7.88
CA VAL A 233 -12.25 15.34 -8.77
C VAL A 233 -13.64 15.54 -8.16
N VAL A 234 -13.78 15.39 -6.83
CA VAL A 234 -15.05 15.69 -6.14
C VAL A 234 -15.34 17.19 -6.19
N GLU A 235 -14.37 18.03 -5.89
CA GLU A 235 -14.53 19.50 -5.89
C GLU A 235 -14.91 20.04 -7.28
N SER A 236 -14.41 19.42 -8.36
CA SER A 236 -14.78 19.80 -9.73
C SER A 236 -16.20 19.36 -10.13
N GLY A 237 -16.88 18.56 -9.30
CA GLY A 237 -18.22 18.05 -9.59
C GLY A 237 -18.25 16.85 -10.55
N GLU A 238 -17.10 16.27 -10.88
CA GLU A 238 -17.02 15.14 -11.81
C GLU A 238 -17.36 13.79 -11.16
N ALA A 239 -17.25 13.70 -9.83
CA ALA A 239 -17.55 12.49 -9.08
C ALA A 239 -17.88 12.78 -7.60
N VAL A 240 -18.37 11.75 -6.90
CA VAL A 240 -18.43 11.70 -5.43
C VAL A 240 -17.48 10.62 -4.93
N ALA A 241 -17.06 10.68 -3.66
CA ALA A 241 -16.08 9.72 -3.15
C ALA A 241 -16.37 9.27 -1.73
N ILE A 242 -16.02 8.04 -1.40
CA ILE A 242 -16.22 7.46 -0.07
C ILE A 242 -14.91 7.56 0.72
N PHE A 243 -14.95 8.25 1.85
CA PHE A 243 -13.79 8.46 2.72
C PHE A 243 -14.06 7.98 4.16
N PRO A 244 -13.01 7.64 4.94
CA PRO A 244 -13.15 7.47 6.38
C PRO A 244 -13.55 8.79 7.05
N ALA A 245 -14.37 8.72 8.09
CA ALA A 245 -14.91 9.91 8.77
C ALA A 245 -13.81 10.84 9.33
N ARG A 246 -12.67 10.28 9.82
CA ARG A 246 -11.52 11.07 10.28
C ARG A 246 -10.96 11.99 9.21
N SER A 247 -11.10 11.64 7.94
CA SER A 247 -10.59 12.44 6.82
C SER A 247 -11.17 13.86 6.79
N GLU A 248 -12.39 14.07 7.28
CA GLU A 248 -13.05 15.38 7.33
C GLU A 248 -12.22 16.43 8.09
N GLN A 249 -11.55 16.04 9.19
CA GLN A 249 -10.73 16.96 9.97
C GLN A 249 -9.37 17.28 9.31
N TYR A 250 -8.87 16.41 8.46
CA TYR A 250 -7.51 16.51 7.88
C TYR A 250 -7.49 16.98 6.44
N PHE A 251 -8.64 16.88 5.75
CA PHE A 251 -8.82 17.31 4.37
C PHE A 251 -9.99 18.28 4.26
N SER A 252 -10.01 19.27 5.14
CA SER A 252 -11.03 20.32 5.10
C SER A 252 -10.86 21.18 3.84
N ASN A 253 -11.95 21.34 3.09
CA ASN A 253 -12.03 22.17 1.89
C ASN A 253 -13.44 22.79 1.81
N PRO A 254 -13.59 24.11 1.63
CA PRO A 254 -14.89 24.78 1.56
C PRO A 254 -15.74 24.34 0.36
N GLY A 255 -15.13 23.82 -0.71
CA GLY A 255 -15.82 23.34 -1.92
C GLY A 255 -16.48 21.97 -1.79
N ILE A 256 -16.29 21.27 -0.66
CA ILE A 256 -16.83 19.91 -0.46
C ILE A 256 -17.58 19.76 0.86
N ARG A 257 -18.40 18.72 0.96
CA ARG A 257 -19.11 18.29 2.17
C ARG A 257 -18.88 16.81 2.42
N TYR A 258 -18.73 16.47 3.71
CA TYR A 258 -18.65 15.10 4.21
C TYR A 258 -19.98 14.72 4.85
N VAL A 259 -20.73 13.83 4.23
CA VAL A 259 -22.05 13.39 4.68
C VAL A 259 -21.97 11.93 5.13
N ASP A 260 -22.56 11.58 6.24
CA ASP A 260 -22.58 10.19 6.71
C ASP A 260 -23.28 9.28 5.69
N ILE A 261 -22.70 8.11 5.44
CA ILE A 261 -23.28 7.09 4.56
C ILE A 261 -23.39 5.77 5.32
N ASP A 262 -24.51 5.05 5.15
CA ASP A 262 -24.79 3.78 5.84
C ASP A 262 -24.04 2.60 5.22
N LEU A 263 -22.72 2.61 5.38
CA LEU A 263 -21.81 1.56 4.95
C LEU A 263 -21.02 1.03 6.14
N PRO A 264 -20.61 -0.27 6.13
CA PRO A 264 -19.76 -0.82 7.16
C PRO A 264 -18.49 0.00 7.38
N PRO A 265 -18.02 0.14 8.64
CA PRO A 265 -16.79 0.85 8.94
C PRO A 265 -15.58 0.21 8.24
N VAL A 266 -14.51 0.98 8.12
CA VAL A 266 -13.23 0.50 7.56
C VAL A 266 -12.13 0.61 8.60
N ALA A 267 -11.31 -0.44 8.69
CA ALA A 267 -10.19 -0.50 9.61
C ALA A 267 -8.90 0.02 8.97
N THR A 268 -8.09 0.69 9.77
CA THR A 268 -6.68 1.01 9.46
C THR A 268 -5.79 0.10 10.30
N ALA A 269 -4.84 -0.53 9.65
CA ALA A 269 -3.93 -1.49 10.29
C ALA A 269 -2.48 -1.27 9.91
N LEU A 270 -1.59 -1.67 10.81
CA LEU A 270 -0.18 -1.87 10.49
C LEU A 270 -0.04 -3.13 9.64
N VAL A 271 0.50 -2.96 8.44
CA VAL A 271 0.78 -4.04 7.48
C VAL A 271 2.29 -4.17 7.31
N ARG A 272 2.77 -5.40 7.34
CA ARG A 272 4.18 -5.74 7.17
C ARG A 272 4.37 -7.01 6.34
N ARG A 273 5.60 -7.27 5.91
CA ARG A 273 5.92 -8.54 5.27
C ARG A 273 5.78 -9.70 6.26
N ARG A 274 5.19 -10.79 5.81
CA ARG A 274 4.99 -12.01 6.60
C ARG A 274 6.33 -12.62 7.05
N ALA A 275 7.33 -12.57 6.17
CA ALA A 275 8.66 -13.12 6.41
C ALA A 275 9.58 -12.23 7.28
N ASP A 276 9.23 -10.96 7.51
CA ASP A 276 10.08 -10.04 8.25
C ASP A 276 10.05 -10.33 9.76
N ARG A 277 11.17 -10.83 10.28
CA ARG A 277 11.35 -11.22 11.68
C ARG A 277 12.31 -10.29 12.42
N ARG A 278 12.70 -9.17 11.85
CA ARG A 278 13.58 -8.20 12.49
C ARG A 278 12.97 -7.72 13.81
N ARG A 279 13.83 -7.60 14.86
CA ARG A 279 13.40 -7.12 16.19
C ARG A 279 12.68 -5.77 16.11
N VAL A 280 13.17 -4.87 15.26
CA VAL A 280 12.60 -3.54 15.06
C VAL A 280 11.14 -3.57 14.58
N ILE A 281 10.74 -4.59 13.83
CA ILE A 281 9.34 -4.80 13.42
C ILE A 281 8.49 -5.23 14.60
N GLY A 282 9.01 -6.08 15.49
CA GLY A 282 8.33 -6.45 16.74
C GLY A 282 8.14 -5.24 17.68
N ASP A 283 9.14 -4.37 17.77
CA ASP A 283 9.08 -3.12 18.54
C ASP A 283 8.03 -2.16 17.94
N LEU A 284 7.97 -2.06 16.61
CA LEU A 284 6.95 -1.30 15.87
C LEU A 284 5.53 -1.83 16.16
N GLU A 285 5.32 -3.14 16.09
CA GLU A 285 4.04 -3.77 16.42
C GLU A 285 3.60 -3.51 17.86
N LYS A 286 4.54 -3.58 18.79
CA LYS A 286 4.28 -3.29 20.20
C LYS A 286 3.86 -1.83 20.40
N CYS A 287 4.59 -0.90 19.80
CA CYS A 287 4.26 0.51 19.84
C CYS A 287 2.86 0.76 19.25
N SER A 288 2.55 0.18 18.09
CA SER A 288 1.24 0.31 17.44
C SER A 288 0.09 -0.20 18.32
N ARG A 289 0.27 -1.34 18.99
CA ARG A 289 -0.72 -1.88 19.95
C ARG A 289 -0.92 -0.97 21.16
N ASP A 290 0.15 -0.42 21.71
CA ASP A 290 0.07 0.47 22.88
C ASP A 290 -0.69 1.76 22.53
N VAL A 291 -0.40 2.33 21.35
CA VAL A 291 -1.08 3.56 20.87
C VAL A 291 -2.55 3.31 20.56
N ALA A 292 -2.87 2.17 19.93
CA ALA A 292 -4.26 1.78 19.67
C ALA A 292 -5.08 1.63 20.97
N LYS A 293 -4.51 1.00 21.99
CA LYS A 293 -5.15 0.89 23.32
C LYS A 293 -5.39 2.25 23.97
N GLY A 294 -4.40 3.14 23.91
CA GLY A 294 -4.54 4.50 24.46
C GLY A 294 -5.67 5.31 23.80
N LEU A 295 -5.97 5.05 22.52
CA LEU A 295 -7.12 5.64 21.84
C LEU A 295 -8.46 5.12 22.42
N LEU A 296 -8.56 3.80 22.63
CA LEU A 296 -9.76 3.19 23.20
C LEU A 296 -10.04 3.72 24.61
N ASP A 297 -9.01 3.84 25.45
CA ASP A 297 -9.13 4.37 26.81
C ASP A 297 -9.50 5.86 26.85
N SER A 298 -9.07 6.65 25.84
CA SER A 298 -9.40 8.08 25.75
C SER A 298 -10.80 8.34 25.16
N SER A 299 -11.35 7.41 24.42
CA SER A 299 -12.70 7.50 23.82
C SER A 299 -13.81 7.04 24.76
N MET A 300 -13.48 6.38 25.89
CA MET A 300 -14.46 6.08 26.92
C MET A 300 -14.78 7.39 27.70
N PRO A 301 -16.08 7.76 27.84
CA PRO A 301 -16.45 8.91 28.69
C PRO A 301 -15.93 8.62 30.09
N ARG A 302 -15.08 9.51 30.61
CA ARG A 302 -14.70 9.47 32.02
C ARG A 302 -15.98 9.62 32.83
N VAL A 303 -16.46 8.52 33.42
CA VAL A 303 -17.49 8.57 34.45
C VAL A 303 -16.88 9.40 35.57
N ARG A 304 -17.29 10.68 35.66
CA ARG A 304 -16.99 11.49 36.84
C ARG A 304 -17.81 10.90 37.97
N GLY A 305 -17.14 10.24 38.94
CA GLY A 305 -17.68 9.92 40.24
C GLY A 305 -17.85 11.19 41.07
#